data_42743cbf626c15db30d53f68409d520d
#
_entry.id   42743cbf626c15db30d53f68409d520d
#
_cell.length_a   1.000
_cell.length_b   1.000
_cell.length_c   1.000
_cell.angle_alpha   90.00
_cell.angle_beta   90.00
_cell.angle_gamma   90.00
#
_symmetry.space_group_name_H-M   'P 1'
#
loop_
_entity.id
_entity.type
_entity.pdbx_description
1 polymer ?
#
loop_
_entity_poly.entity_id
_entity_poly.type
_entity_poly.pdbx_seq_one_letter_code
_entity_poly.pdbx_strand_id
1 'polypeptide(L)'
;MKKYVLALDEGTTSSRAVVFDAKGKVVSVSQREFAQIYPKEGWVEHDPMEIYSCQYGVMTEAITKMDIDPEEIAAIGITNQRETAVVWDRHTGKPVYNAIVWQCRRTAELCEQLKKDGYEEYIRRVTGLPTDAYFSGTKVKWILDNVEGARERAEKGDLIFGTVDSWLLWKLTNGKKHLTDRTNASRTMLFDIEKLDWDEKLLSLFGIPRSMLPEVCCSASDFGTVNIQGTEIPVCGIAGDQQAALFGQGCFEKGDVKNTYGTGCFLLMNCGDSPIISSNGLISTVAASSDCNKKSYALEGSVFVGGAVIQWLRDELGFISESTDSEYFARKVDDCGGVYV
;
A
#
# COMPACT_ATOMS: atom_id res chain seq x y z
N MET A 1 -1.47 31.08 10.69
CA MET A 1 -1.02 30.13 11.75
C MET A 1 -1.42 28.75 11.31
N LYS A 2 -0.52 27.78 11.36
CA LYS A 2 -0.81 26.39 10.95
C LYS A 2 -1.88 25.78 11.86
N LYS A 3 -2.98 25.30 11.30
CA LYS A 3 -4.17 24.83 12.03
C LYS A 3 -4.57 23.39 11.66
N TYR A 4 -4.16 22.92 10.48
CA TYR A 4 -4.66 21.69 9.91
C TYR A 4 -3.54 20.73 9.50
N VAL A 5 -3.84 19.45 9.49
CA VAL A 5 -3.06 18.38 8.85
C VAL A 5 -3.93 17.70 7.81
N LEU A 6 -3.36 17.43 6.65
CA LEU A 6 -4.04 16.75 5.54
C LEU A 6 -3.53 15.32 5.43
N ALA A 7 -4.41 14.35 5.51
CA ALA A 7 -4.12 12.94 5.26
C ALA A 7 -4.67 12.52 3.89
N LEU A 8 -3.81 11.91 3.07
CA LEU A 8 -4.16 11.29 1.80
C LEU A 8 -4.16 9.77 1.99
N ASP A 9 -5.30 9.15 1.71
CA ASP A 9 -5.52 7.71 1.89
C ASP A 9 -5.90 7.09 0.54
N GLU A 10 -4.93 6.41 -0.07
CA GLU A 10 -5.11 5.76 -1.36
C GLU A 10 -5.43 4.28 -1.16
N GLY A 11 -6.72 3.98 -1.08
CA GLY A 11 -7.22 2.63 -0.91
C GLY A 11 -7.23 1.80 -2.20
N THR A 12 -7.72 0.56 -2.11
CA THR A 12 -7.79 -0.33 -3.28
C THR A 12 -8.88 0.10 -4.26
N THR A 13 -9.97 0.65 -3.76
CA THR A 13 -11.15 0.97 -4.60
C THR A 13 -11.47 2.46 -4.66
N SER A 14 -10.81 3.27 -3.83
CA SER A 14 -11.08 4.70 -3.75
C SER A 14 -9.92 5.48 -3.17
N SER A 15 -9.77 6.72 -3.63
CA SER A 15 -8.90 7.74 -3.04
C SER A 15 -9.69 8.56 -2.03
N ARG A 16 -9.07 8.91 -0.89
CA ARG A 16 -9.65 9.73 0.16
C ARG A 16 -8.70 10.82 0.60
N ALA A 17 -9.24 11.98 0.96
CA ALA A 17 -8.51 13.03 1.63
C ALA A 17 -9.27 13.45 2.89
N VAL A 18 -8.57 13.56 4.01
CA VAL A 18 -9.14 13.93 5.31
C VAL A 18 -8.34 15.09 5.89
N VAL A 19 -9.02 16.15 6.26
CA VAL A 19 -8.42 17.29 6.96
C VAL A 19 -8.73 17.19 8.44
N PHE A 20 -7.70 17.25 9.26
CA PHE A 20 -7.80 17.26 10.73
C PHE A 20 -7.40 18.62 11.30
N ASP A 21 -8.09 19.05 12.36
CA ASP A 21 -7.65 20.19 13.16
C ASP A 21 -6.52 19.82 14.14
N ALA A 22 -6.00 20.82 14.85
CA ALA A 22 -4.92 20.64 15.85
C ALA A 22 -5.32 19.75 17.05
N LYS A 23 -6.62 19.41 17.20
CA LYS A 23 -7.13 18.51 18.24
C LYS A 23 -7.37 17.10 17.72
N GLY A 24 -7.04 16.85 16.44
CA GLY A 24 -7.29 15.56 15.77
C GLY A 24 -8.75 15.34 15.35
N LYS A 25 -9.59 16.39 15.39
CA LYS A 25 -10.97 16.31 14.92
C LYS A 25 -11.00 16.40 13.39
N VAL A 26 -11.78 15.53 12.75
CA VAL A 26 -12.06 15.61 11.32
C VAL A 26 -12.83 16.89 11.01
N VAL A 27 -12.31 17.71 10.11
CA VAL A 27 -12.89 18.97 9.63
C VAL A 27 -13.53 18.80 8.26
N SER A 28 -12.85 18.07 7.37
CA SER A 28 -13.32 17.82 6.00
C SER A 28 -12.92 16.42 5.55
N VAL A 29 -13.79 15.83 4.72
CA VAL A 29 -13.52 14.55 4.04
C VAL A 29 -14.00 14.66 2.60
N SER A 30 -13.18 14.17 1.68
CA SER A 30 -13.59 13.90 0.30
C SER A 30 -13.10 12.52 -0.10
N GLN A 31 -13.92 11.78 -0.84
CA GLN A 31 -13.62 10.44 -1.31
C GLN A 31 -14.18 10.25 -2.71
N ARG A 32 -13.45 9.52 -3.55
CA ARG A 32 -13.86 9.16 -4.90
C ARG A 32 -13.39 7.75 -5.23
N GLU A 33 -14.27 6.95 -5.79
CA GLU A 33 -13.94 5.66 -6.37
C GLU A 33 -13.26 5.83 -7.72
N PHE A 34 -12.43 4.83 -8.11
CA PHE A 34 -11.80 4.74 -9.41
C PHE A 34 -11.98 3.35 -10.02
N ALA A 35 -11.75 3.25 -11.34
CA ALA A 35 -12.02 2.04 -12.09
C ALA A 35 -11.11 0.87 -11.67
N GLN A 36 -11.74 -0.29 -11.50
CA GLN A 36 -11.04 -1.56 -11.33
C GLN A 36 -10.96 -2.25 -12.70
N ILE A 37 -9.77 -2.67 -13.11
CA ILE A 37 -9.52 -3.27 -14.43
C ILE A 37 -9.24 -4.77 -14.25
N TYR A 38 -10.02 -5.62 -14.91
CA TYR A 38 -9.91 -7.08 -14.86
C TYR A 38 -9.62 -7.64 -16.26
N PRO A 39 -8.37 -7.61 -16.74
CA PRO A 39 -8.05 -8.00 -18.14
C PRO A 39 -8.27 -9.49 -18.42
N LYS A 40 -8.07 -10.33 -17.39
CA LYS A 40 -8.21 -11.79 -17.43
C LYS A 40 -8.62 -12.29 -16.04
N GLU A 41 -9.07 -13.53 -15.97
CA GLU A 41 -9.33 -14.21 -14.70
C GLU A 41 -8.11 -14.16 -13.78
N GLY A 42 -8.30 -13.73 -12.53
CA GLY A 42 -7.27 -13.57 -11.53
C GLY A 42 -6.32 -12.37 -11.75
N TRP A 43 -6.54 -11.55 -12.78
CA TRP A 43 -5.75 -10.35 -13.02
C TRP A 43 -6.50 -9.11 -12.54
N VAL A 44 -5.80 -8.26 -11.80
CA VAL A 44 -6.34 -7.01 -11.27
C VAL A 44 -5.35 -5.89 -11.53
N GLU A 45 -5.82 -4.82 -12.13
CA GLU A 45 -5.03 -3.66 -12.51
C GLU A 45 -5.76 -2.35 -12.18
N HIS A 46 -4.99 -1.28 -11.99
CA HIS A 46 -5.49 0.09 -11.95
C HIS A 46 -4.74 0.96 -12.96
N ASP A 47 -5.39 2.01 -13.45
CA ASP A 47 -4.69 3.07 -14.18
C ASP A 47 -3.94 3.97 -13.17
N PRO A 48 -2.59 4.03 -13.19
CA PRO A 48 -1.84 4.89 -12.26
C PRO A 48 -2.17 6.37 -12.42
N MET A 49 -2.57 6.81 -13.62
CA MET A 49 -2.95 8.20 -13.85
C MET A 49 -4.32 8.52 -13.26
N GLU A 50 -5.25 7.57 -13.27
CA GLU A 50 -6.54 7.70 -12.59
C GLU A 50 -6.37 7.76 -11.07
N ILE A 51 -5.54 6.87 -10.48
CA ILE A 51 -5.14 6.92 -9.05
C ILE A 51 -4.67 8.34 -8.70
N TYR A 52 -3.70 8.88 -9.45
CA TYR A 52 -3.16 10.22 -9.19
C TYR A 52 -4.23 11.30 -9.35
N SER A 53 -5.03 11.27 -10.41
CA SER A 53 -6.04 12.31 -10.68
C SER A 53 -7.16 12.27 -9.65
N CYS A 54 -7.59 11.08 -9.20
CA CYS A 54 -8.57 10.93 -8.13
C CYS A 54 -8.02 11.46 -6.80
N GLN A 55 -6.80 11.07 -6.41
CA GLN A 55 -6.20 11.53 -5.16
C GLN A 55 -5.99 13.05 -5.16
N TYR A 56 -5.50 13.63 -6.26
CA TYR A 56 -5.37 15.08 -6.40
C TYR A 56 -6.73 15.78 -6.34
N GLY A 57 -7.74 15.21 -6.99
CA GLY A 57 -9.11 15.75 -7.00
C GLY A 57 -9.73 15.80 -5.60
N VAL A 58 -9.67 14.67 -4.85
CA VAL A 58 -10.23 14.61 -3.47
C VAL A 58 -9.42 15.47 -2.50
N MET A 59 -8.11 15.60 -2.69
CA MET A 59 -7.26 16.51 -1.94
C MET A 59 -7.73 17.96 -2.09
N THR A 60 -7.88 18.40 -3.33
CA THR A 60 -8.33 19.76 -3.66
C THR A 60 -9.74 20.00 -3.13
N GLU A 61 -10.64 19.04 -3.33
CA GLU A 61 -12.03 19.13 -2.87
C GLU A 61 -12.13 19.22 -1.34
N ALA A 62 -11.36 18.43 -0.58
CA ALA A 62 -11.37 18.45 0.87
C ALA A 62 -10.94 19.81 1.45
N ILE A 63 -10.01 20.49 0.77
CA ILE A 63 -9.54 21.83 1.14
C ILE A 63 -10.61 22.87 0.79
N THR A 64 -11.16 22.84 -0.42
CA THR A 64 -12.09 23.87 -0.91
C THR A 64 -13.47 23.79 -0.26
N LYS A 65 -13.96 22.61 0.12
CA LYS A 65 -15.24 22.45 0.83
C LYS A 65 -15.37 23.30 2.09
N MET A 66 -14.27 23.55 2.77
CA MET A 66 -14.24 24.28 4.04
C MET A 66 -13.53 25.63 3.92
N ASP A 67 -13.29 26.10 2.70
CA ASP A 67 -12.57 27.36 2.41
C ASP A 67 -11.27 27.48 3.19
N ILE A 68 -10.50 26.35 3.27
CA ILE A 68 -9.24 26.28 4.00
C ILE A 68 -8.15 26.94 3.16
N ASP A 69 -7.48 27.95 3.73
CA ASP A 69 -6.29 28.53 3.14
C ASP A 69 -5.14 27.50 3.20
N PRO A 70 -4.52 27.12 2.06
CA PRO A 70 -3.36 26.23 2.05
C PRO A 70 -2.23 26.63 3.00
N GLU A 71 -2.06 27.91 3.28
CA GLU A 71 -1.09 28.42 4.28
C GLU A 71 -1.40 27.94 5.71
N GLU A 72 -2.63 27.54 6.00
CA GLU A 72 -3.02 27.01 7.31
C GLU A 72 -2.75 25.51 7.46
N ILE A 73 -2.39 24.79 6.39
CA ILE A 73 -2.05 23.37 6.43
C ILE A 73 -0.59 23.23 6.88
N ALA A 74 -0.39 22.50 7.98
CA ALA A 74 0.92 22.28 8.58
C ALA A 74 1.75 21.23 7.84
N ALA A 75 1.11 20.12 7.44
CA ALA A 75 1.76 18.99 6.82
C ALA A 75 0.76 18.10 6.07
N ILE A 76 1.29 17.28 5.16
CA ILE A 76 0.60 16.18 4.49
C ILE A 76 1.16 14.86 4.99
N GLY A 77 0.28 13.88 5.26
CA GLY A 77 0.61 12.48 5.43
C GLY A 77 -0.01 11.64 4.31
N ILE A 78 0.72 10.61 3.84
CA ILE A 78 0.25 9.69 2.79
C ILE A 78 0.15 8.29 3.38
N THR A 79 -0.98 7.63 3.17
CA THR A 79 -1.14 6.20 3.38
C THR A 79 -1.76 5.56 2.14
N ASN A 80 -1.50 4.28 1.93
CA ASN A 80 -1.83 3.65 0.66
C ASN A 80 -2.07 2.15 0.78
N GLN A 81 -2.85 1.60 -0.16
CA GLN A 81 -2.84 0.18 -0.46
C GLN A 81 -1.41 -0.28 -0.74
N ARG A 82 -0.98 -1.33 -0.07
CA ARG A 82 0.41 -1.81 -0.17
C ARG A 82 0.58 -2.73 -1.38
N GLU A 83 1.82 -3.10 -1.70
CA GLU A 83 2.25 -4.11 -2.68
C GLU A 83 1.86 -3.84 -4.14
N THR A 84 0.92 -2.96 -4.42
CA THR A 84 0.54 -2.56 -5.78
C THR A 84 1.73 -1.91 -6.47
N ALA A 85 2.14 -2.46 -7.62
CA ALA A 85 3.38 -2.09 -8.28
C ALA A 85 3.14 -1.17 -9.48
N VAL A 86 3.83 -0.04 -9.50
CA VAL A 86 3.84 0.92 -10.62
C VAL A 86 5.26 1.03 -11.17
N VAL A 87 5.40 0.96 -12.51
CA VAL A 87 6.66 1.23 -13.21
C VAL A 87 6.43 2.34 -14.21
N TRP A 88 7.28 3.38 -14.18
CA TRP A 88 7.11 4.53 -15.05
C TRP A 88 8.46 5.07 -15.55
N ASP A 89 8.37 5.82 -16.62
CA ASP A 89 9.51 6.53 -17.22
C ASP A 89 9.85 7.76 -16.37
N ARG A 90 11.10 7.84 -15.89
CA ARG A 90 11.54 8.94 -15.01
C ARG A 90 11.62 10.30 -15.69
N HIS A 91 11.72 10.33 -17.02
CA HIS A 91 11.87 11.57 -17.77
C HIS A 91 10.50 12.17 -18.14
N THR A 92 9.54 11.31 -18.48
CA THR A 92 8.20 11.74 -18.93
C THR A 92 7.13 11.62 -17.86
N GLY A 93 7.37 10.81 -16.83
CA GLY A 93 6.38 10.49 -15.80
C GLY A 93 5.22 9.64 -16.30
N LYS A 94 5.36 8.98 -17.45
CA LYS A 94 4.32 8.11 -17.99
C LYS A 94 4.51 6.68 -17.49
N PRO A 95 3.47 6.04 -16.93
CA PRO A 95 3.49 4.62 -16.64
C PRO A 95 3.75 3.81 -17.91
N VAL A 96 4.54 2.75 -17.81
CA VAL A 96 4.81 1.83 -18.94
C VAL A 96 3.76 0.74 -19.05
N TYR A 97 3.03 0.52 -17.96
CA TYR A 97 1.94 -0.44 -17.84
C TYR A 97 0.97 0.02 -16.74
N ASN A 98 -0.22 -0.57 -16.68
CA ASN A 98 -1.13 -0.37 -15.56
C ASN A 98 -0.48 -0.81 -14.24
N ALA A 99 -0.89 -0.22 -13.13
CA ALA A 99 -0.50 -0.68 -11.81
C ALA A 99 -1.00 -2.11 -11.58
N ILE A 100 -0.11 -3.04 -11.25
CA ILE A 100 -0.50 -4.43 -10.95
C ILE A 100 -0.86 -4.49 -9.47
N VAL A 101 -2.13 -4.72 -9.19
CA VAL A 101 -2.72 -4.64 -7.84
C VAL A 101 -2.27 -5.81 -6.97
N TRP A 102 -2.25 -5.60 -5.65
CA TRP A 102 -1.89 -6.62 -4.65
C TRP A 102 -2.72 -7.91 -4.75
N GLN A 103 -3.97 -7.84 -5.20
CA GLN A 103 -4.87 -8.97 -5.41
C GLN A 103 -4.54 -9.81 -6.65
N CYS A 104 -3.72 -9.27 -7.57
CA CYS A 104 -3.46 -9.90 -8.87
C CYS A 104 -2.65 -11.19 -8.73
N ARG A 105 -3.14 -12.28 -9.34
CA ARG A 105 -2.52 -13.61 -9.26
C ARG A 105 -1.65 -13.99 -10.47
N ARG A 106 -1.40 -13.06 -11.43
CA ARG A 106 -0.67 -13.34 -12.69
C ARG A 106 0.74 -13.91 -12.50
N THR A 107 1.36 -13.66 -11.36
CA THR A 107 2.72 -14.12 -11.04
C THR A 107 2.74 -15.35 -10.12
N ALA A 108 1.60 -16.00 -9.90
CA ALA A 108 1.52 -17.17 -9.02
C ALA A 108 2.42 -18.33 -9.49
N GLU A 109 2.47 -18.60 -10.81
CA GLU A 109 3.34 -19.64 -11.37
C GLU A 109 4.82 -19.34 -11.14
N LEU A 110 5.23 -18.09 -11.27
CA LEU A 110 6.59 -17.64 -10.95
C LEU A 110 6.93 -17.90 -9.47
N CYS A 111 5.99 -17.64 -8.57
CA CYS A 111 6.18 -17.92 -7.14
C CYS A 111 6.37 -19.42 -6.89
N GLU A 112 5.57 -20.29 -7.52
CA GLU A 112 5.74 -21.73 -7.39
C GLU A 112 7.08 -22.22 -7.97
N GLN A 113 7.55 -21.59 -9.06
CA GLN A 113 8.88 -21.91 -9.60
C GLN A 113 9.99 -21.52 -8.62
N LEU A 114 9.91 -20.30 -8.01
CA LEU A 114 10.89 -19.87 -7.01
C LEU A 114 10.96 -20.80 -5.79
N LYS A 115 9.81 -21.33 -5.34
CA LYS A 115 9.76 -22.34 -4.27
C LYS A 115 10.46 -23.64 -4.69
N LYS A 116 10.17 -24.15 -5.89
CA LYS A 116 10.81 -25.35 -6.44
C LYS A 116 12.34 -25.19 -6.60
N ASP A 117 12.78 -23.98 -6.95
CA ASP A 117 14.19 -23.64 -7.09
C ASP A 117 14.90 -23.41 -5.73
N GLY A 118 14.16 -23.54 -4.61
CA GLY A 118 14.71 -23.47 -3.25
C GLY A 118 14.93 -22.07 -2.70
N TYR A 119 14.33 -21.03 -3.29
CA TYR A 119 14.48 -19.65 -2.82
C TYR A 119 13.56 -19.27 -1.66
N GLU A 120 12.53 -20.05 -1.34
CA GLU A 120 11.50 -19.72 -0.36
C GLU A 120 12.07 -19.39 1.03
N GLU A 121 13.00 -20.22 1.52
CA GLU A 121 13.63 -20.01 2.83
C GLU A 121 14.44 -18.70 2.86
N TYR A 122 15.20 -18.42 1.78
CA TYR A 122 15.96 -17.19 1.68
C TYR A 122 15.04 -15.96 1.67
N ILE A 123 14.02 -15.97 0.82
CA ILE A 123 13.04 -14.88 0.71
C ILE A 123 12.40 -14.64 2.08
N ARG A 124 11.89 -15.68 2.73
CA ARG A 124 11.23 -15.59 4.02
C ARG A 124 12.14 -15.04 5.11
N ARG A 125 13.36 -15.49 5.19
CA ARG A 125 14.34 -15.04 6.18
C ARG A 125 14.70 -13.57 6.02
N VAL A 126 14.92 -13.12 4.79
CA VAL A 126 15.36 -11.75 4.50
C VAL A 126 14.21 -10.76 4.57
N THR A 127 13.06 -11.12 4.02
CA THR A 127 11.93 -10.18 3.86
C THR A 127 10.83 -10.34 4.90
N GLY A 128 10.81 -11.46 5.64
CA GLY A 128 9.69 -11.82 6.53
C GLY A 128 8.44 -12.30 5.80
N LEU A 129 8.48 -12.41 4.47
CA LEU A 129 7.34 -12.68 3.61
C LEU A 129 7.38 -14.10 3.05
N PRO A 130 6.23 -14.76 2.87
CA PRO A 130 6.14 -15.96 2.04
C PRO A 130 6.36 -15.59 0.56
N THR A 131 6.79 -16.55 -0.24
CA THR A 131 6.89 -16.38 -1.70
C THR A 131 5.50 -16.43 -2.32
N ASP A 132 4.90 -15.28 -2.57
CA ASP A 132 3.55 -15.16 -3.10
C ASP A 132 3.39 -13.98 -4.06
N ALA A 133 2.46 -14.11 -5.03
CA ALA A 133 2.10 -13.10 -6.01
C ALA A 133 1.51 -11.81 -5.39
N TYR A 134 1.17 -11.85 -4.13
CA TYR A 134 0.72 -10.70 -3.33
C TYR A 134 1.72 -9.55 -3.36
N PHE A 135 3.02 -9.84 -3.26
CA PHE A 135 4.09 -8.84 -3.09
C PHE A 135 4.60 -8.27 -4.42
N SER A 136 5.26 -7.10 -4.36
CA SER A 136 5.58 -6.29 -5.54
C SER A 136 6.64 -6.90 -6.46
N GLY A 137 7.68 -7.54 -5.92
CA GLY A 137 8.88 -7.93 -6.69
C GLY A 137 8.59 -8.77 -7.93
N THR A 138 7.69 -9.77 -7.81
CA THR A 138 7.28 -10.61 -8.94
C THR A 138 6.50 -9.86 -10.00
N LYS A 139 5.72 -8.84 -9.60
CA LYS A 139 4.95 -7.96 -10.51
C LYS A 139 5.87 -7.05 -11.31
N VAL A 140 6.90 -6.48 -10.66
CA VAL A 140 7.92 -5.68 -11.34
C VAL A 140 8.66 -6.52 -12.36
N LYS A 141 9.13 -7.72 -11.96
CA LYS A 141 9.74 -8.67 -12.89
C LYS A 141 8.83 -8.97 -14.07
N TRP A 142 7.54 -9.22 -13.83
CA TRP A 142 6.57 -9.48 -14.89
C TRP A 142 6.49 -8.31 -15.88
N ILE A 143 6.43 -7.06 -15.39
CA ILE A 143 6.41 -5.87 -16.27
C ILE A 143 7.68 -5.82 -17.11
N LEU A 144 8.85 -6.03 -16.53
CA LEU A 144 10.12 -5.99 -17.24
C LEU A 144 10.23 -7.08 -18.31
N ASP A 145 9.61 -8.24 -18.08
CA ASP A 145 9.69 -9.39 -18.99
C ASP A 145 8.61 -9.35 -20.09
N ASN A 146 7.48 -8.67 -19.88
CA ASN A 146 6.31 -8.73 -20.77
C ASN A 146 5.97 -7.42 -21.48
N VAL A 147 6.50 -6.28 -21.02
CA VAL A 147 6.31 -4.99 -21.70
C VAL A 147 7.49 -4.72 -22.62
N GLU A 148 7.20 -4.52 -23.89
CA GLU A 148 8.21 -4.32 -24.93
C GLU A 148 9.18 -3.18 -24.58
N GLY A 149 10.48 -3.48 -24.64
CA GLY A 149 11.56 -2.54 -24.33
C GLY A 149 11.71 -2.14 -22.87
N ALA A 150 10.85 -2.65 -21.95
CA ALA A 150 10.89 -2.24 -20.55
C ALA A 150 12.20 -2.66 -19.87
N ARG A 151 12.68 -3.87 -20.11
CA ARG A 151 13.92 -4.39 -19.51
C ARG A 151 15.13 -3.56 -19.93
N GLU A 152 15.30 -3.31 -21.22
CA GLU A 152 16.42 -2.52 -21.75
C GLU A 152 16.40 -1.08 -21.21
N ARG A 153 15.23 -0.49 -21.09
CA ARG A 153 15.05 0.85 -20.53
C ARG A 153 15.34 0.90 -19.04
N ALA A 154 14.96 -0.16 -18.29
CA ALA A 154 15.28 -0.29 -16.89
C ALA A 154 16.79 -0.40 -16.64
N GLU A 155 17.49 -1.21 -17.44
CA GLU A 155 18.95 -1.37 -17.40
C GLU A 155 19.69 -0.06 -17.74
N LYS A 156 19.14 0.76 -18.65
CA LYS A 156 19.66 2.10 -18.95
C LYS A 156 19.35 3.14 -17.87
N GLY A 157 18.49 2.81 -16.90
CA GLY A 157 18.09 3.70 -15.83
C GLY A 157 16.97 4.67 -16.21
N ASP A 158 16.26 4.45 -17.33
CA ASP A 158 15.15 5.28 -17.77
C ASP A 158 13.84 5.00 -17.03
N LEU A 159 13.71 3.78 -16.47
CA LEU A 159 12.52 3.37 -15.72
C LEU A 159 12.78 3.37 -14.22
N ILE A 160 11.76 3.75 -13.47
CA ILE A 160 11.72 3.65 -12.01
C ILE A 160 10.45 2.93 -11.57
N PHE A 161 10.54 2.34 -10.38
CA PHE A 161 9.48 1.57 -9.72
C PHE A 161 9.09 2.22 -8.41
N GLY A 162 7.85 2.07 -8.02
CA GLY A 162 7.37 2.34 -6.68
C GLY A 162 6.09 1.60 -6.38
N THR A 163 5.80 1.48 -5.11
CA THR A 163 4.45 1.25 -4.61
C THR A 163 3.64 2.54 -4.74
N VAL A 164 2.36 2.50 -4.43
CA VAL A 164 1.45 3.64 -4.69
C VAL A 164 1.88 4.92 -3.98
N ASP A 165 2.46 4.81 -2.77
CA ASP A 165 3.06 5.96 -2.05
C ASP A 165 4.14 6.68 -2.87
N SER A 166 5.10 5.93 -3.41
CA SER A 166 6.19 6.49 -4.23
C SER A 166 5.66 7.13 -5.51
N TRP A 167 4.68 6.49 -6.15
CA TRP A 167 4.02 7.02 -7.34
C TRP A 167 3.33 8.35 -7.03
N LEU A 168 2.49 8.39 -5.99
CA LEU A 168 1.80 9.61 -5.57
C LEU A 168 2.77 10.72 -5.18
N LEU A 169 3.77 10.40 -4.36
CA LEU A 169 4.79 11.36 -3.94
C LEU A 169 5.53 11.93 -5.15
N TRP A 170 5.96 11.07 -6.08
CA TRP A 170 6.65 11.50 -7.29
C TRP A 170 5.79 12.44 -8.13
N LYS A 171 4.51 12.11 -8.31
CA LYS A 171 3.56 12.96 -9.06
C LYS A 171 3.29 14.28 -8.35
N LEU A 172 3.01 14.24 -7.05
CA LEU A 172 2.68 15.43 -6.24
C LEU A 172 3.87 16.40 -6.09
N THR A 173 5.10 15.86 -6.14
CA THR A 173 6.33 16.66 -6.10
C THR A 173 6.87 17.05 -7.49
N ASN A 174 6.10 16.82 -8.56
CA ASN A 174 6.49 17.07 -9.94
C ASN A 174 7.83 16.41 -10.33
N GLY A 175 8.01 15.14 -9.94
CA GLY A 175 9.18 14.31 -10.25
C GLY A 175 10.44 14.61 -9.42
N LYS A 176 10.34 15.44 -8.38
CA LYS A 176 11.51 15.82 -7.57
C LYS A 176 11.91 14.78 -6.52
N LYS A 177 10.96 13.95 -6.07
CA LYS A 177 11.18 12.98 -5.00
C LYS A 177 10.75 11.58 -5.42
N HIS A 178 11.70 10.64 -5.37
CA HIS A 178 11.48 9.22 -5.60
C HIS A 178 11.85 8.48 -4.31
N LEU A 179 10.93 8.51 -3.35
CA LEU A 179 11.12 7.99 -1.99
C LEU A 179 9.99 7.02 -1.66
N THR A 180 10.26 6.13 -0.73
CA THR A 180 9.26 5.28 -0.06
C THR A 180 9.59 5.20 1.43
N ASP A 181 8.68 4.65 2.24
CA ASP A 181 8.97 4.36 3.62
C ASP A 181 9.29 2.88 3.87
N ARG A 182 9.86 2.57 5.04
CA ARG A 182 10.22 1.21 5.45
C ARG A 182 9.03 0.26 5.46
N THR A 183 7.81 0.76 5.76
CA THR A 183 6.62 -0.08 5.82
C THR A 183 6.19 -0.54 4.43
N ASN A 184 6.17 0.34 3.44
CA ASN A 184 5.90 0.00 2.05
C ASN A 184 7.04 -0.83 1.44
N ALA A 185 8.30 -0.46 1.67
CA ALA A 185 9.47 -1.21 1.19
C ALA A 185 9.44 -2.67 1.67
N SER A 186 9.06 -2.92 2.94
CA SER A 186 8.97 -4.26 3.52
C SER A 186 7.91 -5.16 2.86
N ARG A 187 7.03 -4.60 2.01
CA ARG A 187 5.98 -5.34 1.30
C ARG A 187 6.35 -5.68 -0.15
N THR A 188 7.57 -5.39 -0.55
CA THR A 188 7.99 -5.56 -1.95
C THR A 188 8.57 -6.94 -2.29
N MET A 189 8.95 -7.73 -1.30
CA MET A 189 9.75 -8.96 -1.46
C MET A 189 11.16 -8.69 -2.05
N LEU A 190 11.64 -7.44 -1.91
CA LEU A 190 12.96 -6.99 -2.36
C LEU A 190 13.80 -6.39 -1.22
N PHE A 191 13.20 -6.24 -0.04
CA PHE A 191 13.72 -5.46 1.08
C PHE A 191 14.15 -6.35 2.24
N ASP A 192 15.39 -6.16 2.72
CA ASP A 192 15.90 -6.82 3.93
C ASP A 192 15.38 -6.08 5.16
N ILE A 193 14.44 -6.70 5.89
CA ILE A 193 13.80 -6.08 7.05
C ILE A 193 14.73 -5.91 8.24
N GLU A 194 15.83 -6.65 8.32
CA GLU A 194 16.81 -6.49 9.39
C GLU A 194 17.82 -5.37 9.08
N LYS A 195 18.31 -5.30 7.83
CA LYS A 195 19.24 -4.23 7.39
C LYS A 195 18.50 -2.92 7.13
N LEU A 196 17.20 -2.96 6.85
CA LEU A 196 16.35 -1.85 6.42
C LEU A 196 16.87 -1.20 5.12
N ASP A 197 17.27 -2.05 4.17
CA ASP A 197 17.70 -1.67 2.82
C ASP A 197 17.30 -2.74 1.81
N TRP A 198 17.40 -2.40 0.53
CA TRP A 198 17.15 -3.33 -0.57
C TRP A 198 18.17 -4.47 -0.58
N ASP A 199 17.72 -5.70 -0.81
CA ASP A 199 18.60 -6.87 -0.84
C ASP A 199 19.11 -7.15 -2.27
N GLU A 200 20.41 -7.01 -2.48
CA GLU A 200 21.04 -7.16 -3.80
C GLU A 200 20.85 -8.55 -4.42
N LYS A 201 20.76 -9.60 -3.59
CA LYS A 201 20.53 -10.96 -4.09
C LYS A 201 19.09 -11.14 -4.59
N LEU A 202 18.11 -10.54 -3.92
CA LEU A 202 16.72 -10.53 -4.38
C LEU A 202 16.57 -9.66 -5.65
N LEU A 203 17.24 -8.51 -5.70
CA LEU A 203 17.26 -7.69 -6.91
C LEU A 203 17.81 -8.47 -8.11
N SER A 204 18.93 -9.16 -7.92
CA SER A 204 19.54 -10.02 -8.95
C SER A 204 18.62 -11.18 -9.33
N LEU A 205 17.97 -11.84 -8.36
CA LEU A 205 17.05 -12.95 -8.58
C LEU A 205 15.85 -12.55 -9.46
N PHE A 206 15.30 -11.37 -9.20
CA PHE A 206 14.18 -10.84 -9.98
C PHE A 206 14.62 -10.08 -11.25
N GLY A 207 15.93 -9.83 -11.42
CA GLY A 207 16.49 -9.06 -12.53
C GLY A 207 16.00 -7.61 -12.52
N ILE A 208 15.94 -7.00 -11.32
CA ILE A 208 15.49 -5.62 -11.12
C ILE A 208 16.71 -4.75 -10.83
N PRO A 209 17.06 -3.79 -11.72
CA PRO A 209 18.16 -2.87 -11.46
C PRO A 209 17.90 -2.01 -10.21
N ARG A 210 18.91 -1.86 -9.34
CA ARG A 210 18.78 -1.02 -8.14
C ARG A 210 18.42 0.44 -8.46
N SER A 211 18.83 0.94 -9.63
CA SER A 211 18.48 2.28 -10.10
C SER A 211 16.99 2.53 -10.29
N MET A 212 16.19 1.46 -10.36
CA MET A 212 14.73 1.57 -10.43
C MET A 212 14.08 1.85 -9.08
N LEU A 213 14.75 1.58 -7.97
CA LEU A 213 14.14 1.56 -6.65
C LEU A 213 14.17 2.94 -6.00
N PRO A 214 13.12 3.31 -5.24
CA PRO A 214 13.12 4.54 -4.46
C PRO A 214 14.13 4.47 -3.30
N GLU A 215 14.58 5.60 -2.84
CA GLU A 215 15.29 5.72 -1.56
C GLU A 215 14.32 5.43 -0.41
N VAL A 216 14.77 4.68 0.58
CA VAL A 216 13.93 4.24 1.71
C VAL A 216 14.14 5.14 2.91
N CYS A 217 13.08 5.78 3.35
CA CYS A 217 13.05 6.64 4.53
C CYS A 217 12.31 5.96 5.70
N CYS A 218 12.41 6.48 6.90
CA CYS A 218 11.47 6.09 7.96
C CYS A 218 10.11 6.76 7.73
N SER A 219 9.06 6.23 8.38
CA SER A 219 7.68 6.68 8.11
C SER A 219 7.46 8.17 8.44
N ALA A 220 8.17 8.73 9.42
CA ALA A 220 8.19 10.15 9.73
C ALA A 220 9.52 10.76 9.25
N SER A 221 9.51 11.37 8.07
CA SER A 221 10.69 11.96 7.43
C SER A 221 10.30 13.17 6.58
N ASP A 222 11.30 13.88 6.09
CA ASP A 222 11.10 14.88 5.04
C ASP A 222 10.98 14.20 3.67
N PHE A 223 9.76 14.10 3.17
CA PHE A 223 9.47 13.58 1.84
C PHE A 223 9.38 14.68 0.76
N GLY A 224 9.72 15.93 1.09
CA GLY A 224 9.62 17.07 0.19
C GLY A 224 8.32 17.84 0.36
N THR A 225 7.99 18.67 -0.63
CA THR A 225 6.83 19.56 -0.59
C THR A 225 5.89 19.33 -1.77
N VAL A 226 4.62 19.62 -1.54
CA VAL A 226 3.56 19.64 -2.55
C VAL A 226 3.08 21.07 -2.70
N ASN A 227 3.03 21.56 -3.96
CA ASN A 227 2.48 22.86 -4.24
C ASN A 227 0.96 22.80 -4.36
N ILE A 228 0.27 23.50 -3.45
CA ILE A 228 -1.19 23.64 -3.49
C ILE A 228 -1.51 25.13 -3.61
N GLN A 229 -2.03 25.55 -4.76
CA GLN A 229 -2.41 26.94 -5.04
C GLN A 229 -1.28 27.97 -4.76
N GLY A 230 -0.03 27.58 -5.05
CA GLY A 230 1.15 28.43 -4.83
C GLY A 230 1.82 28.29 -3.47
N THR A 231 1.21 27.55 -2.54
CA THR A 231 1.78 27.27 -1.21
C THR A 231 2.49 25.93 -1.19
N GLU A 232 3.75 25.91 -0.76
CA GLU A 232 4.53 24.67 -0.58
C GLU A 232 4.21 24.06 0.79
N ILE A 233 3.58 22.87 0.79
CA ILE A 233 3.20 22.16 2.00
C ILE A 233 4.07 20.91 2.15
N PRO A 234 4.75 20.71 3.30
CA PRO A 234 5.64 19.57 3.48
C PRO A 234 4.87 18.27 3.61
N VAL A 235 5.39 17.19 3.00
CA VAL A 235 4.99 15.81 3.24
C VAL A 235 5.88 15.25 4.34
N CYS A 236 5.29 15.00 5.52
CA CYS A 236 6.04 14.63 6.72
C CYS A 236 5.85 13.19 7.16
N GLY A 237 4.97 12.44 6.50
CA GLY A 237 4.72 11.05 6.86
C GLY A 237 4.23 10.22 5.68
N ILE A 238 4.78 9.01 5.56
CA ILE A 238 4.30 7.97 4.64
C ILE A 238 4.28 6.65 5.40
N ALA A 239 3.19 5.90 5.28
CA ALA A 239 3.09 4.54 5.79
C ALA A 239 2.06 3.73 5.01
N GLY A 240 2.31 2.43 4.82
CA GLY A 240 1.30 1.51 4.31
C GLY A 240 0.05 1.51 5.18
N ASP A 241 -1.12 1.32 4.58
CA ASP A 241 -2.43 1.49 5.21
C ASP A 241 -2.60 0.71 6.53
N GLN A 242 -2.15 -0.53 6.56
CA GLN A 242 -2.28 -1.38 7.73
C GLN A 242 -1.31 -0.99 8.85
N GLN A 243 -0.10 -0.54 8.50
CA GLN A 243 0.87 -0.01 9.46
C GLN A 243 0.46 1.36 9.99
N ALA A 244 -0.09 2.23 9.13
CA ALA A 244 -0.69 3.50 9.52
C ALA A 244 -1.85 3.26 10.51
N ALA A 245 -2.70 2.26 10.25
CA ALA A 245 -3.78 1.88 11.16
C ALA A 245 -3.27 1.34 12.51
N LEU A 246 -2.22 0.50 12.51
CA LEU A 246 -1.60 0.01 13.75
C LEU A 246 -1.10 1.16 14.62
N PHE A 247 -0.38 2.11 14.00
CA PHE A 247 0.11 3.32 14.67
C PHE A 247 -1.04 4.23 15.14
N GLY A 248 -2.02 4.48 14.27
CA GLY A 248 -3.16 5.36 14.55
C GLY A 248 -4.09 4.83 15.65
N GLN A 249 -4.17 3.51 15.83
CA GLN A 249 -4.90 2.86 16.93
C GLN A 249 -4.13 2.88 18.26
N GLY A 250 -2.91 3.46 18.29
CA GLY A 250 -2.10 3.54 19.52
C GLY A 250 -1.44 2.23 19.91
N CYS A 251 -1.25 1.30 18.97
CA CYS A 251 -0.60 0.00 19.23
C CYS A 251 0.93 0.17 19.26
N PHE A 252 1.45 0.80 20.30
CA PHE A 252 2.87 1.15 20.43
C PHE A 252 3.69 0.12 21.19
N GLU A 253 3.05 -0.66 22.05
CA GLU A 253 3.72 -1.63 22.89
C GLU A 253 3.72 -3.02 22.25
N LYS A 254 4.74 -3.82 22.58
CA LYS A 254 4.81 -5.21 22.14
C LYS A 254 3.60 -6.00 22.64
N GLY A 255 2.87 -6.62 21.72
CA GLY A 255 1.66 -7.39 22.00
C GLY A 255 0.37 -6.60 21.72
N ASP A 256 0.44 -5.30 21.49
CA ASP A 256 -0.74 -4.54 21.05
C ASP A 256 -1.19 -5.01 19.66
N VAL A 257 -2.50 -5.14 19.50
CA VAL A 257 -3.13 -5.70 18.30
C VAL A 257 -4.21 -4.76 17.79
N LYS A 258 -4.25 -4.59 16.48
CA LYS A 258 -5.41 -4.02 15.77
C LYS A 258 -5.95 -5.02 14.76
N ASN A 259 -7.23 -4.97 14.46
CA ASN A 259 -7.83 -5.68 13.35
C ASN A 259 -8.67 -4.72 12.50
N THR A 260 -8.40 -4.68 11.21
CA THR A 260 -9.19 -3.92 10.25
C THR A 260 -10.16 -4.87 9.57
N TYR A 261 -11.45 -4.57 9.65
CA TYR A 261 -12.51 -5.26 8.93
C TYR A 261 -12.96 -4.36 7.75
N GLY A 262 -12.60 -4.76 6.54
CA GLY A 262 -12.96 -4.10 5.30
C GLY A 262 -13.28 -5.13 4.23
N THR A 263 -12.94 -4.88 2.98
CA THR A 263 -13.03 -5.84 1.86
C THR A 263 -12.34 -7.16 2.24
N GLY A 264 -11.12 -7.08 2.80
CA GLY A 264 -10.46 -8.14 3.55
C GLY A 264 -10.38 -7.80 5.04
N CYS A 265 -9.84 -8.74 5.85
CA CYS A 265 -9.53 -8.51 7.25
C CYS A 265 -8.03 -8.61 7.47
N PHE A 266 -7.47 -7.61 8.14
CA PHE A 266 -6.02 -7.51 8.36
C PHE A 266 -5.73 -7.26 9.84
N LEU A 267 -5.26 -8.32 10.50
CA LEU A 267 -4.84 -8.28 11.90
C LEU A 267 -3.35 -8.01 11.95
N LEU A 268 -2.93 -6.96 12.67
CA LEU A 268 -1.51 -6.68 12.94
C LEU A 268 -1.27 -6.65 14.44
N MET A 269 -0.16 -7.29 14.86
CA MET A 269 0.33 -7.27 16.23
C MET A 269 1.73 -6.65 16.28
N ASN A 270 1.93 -5.66 17.13
CA ASN A 270 3.24 -5.08 17.37
C ASN A 270 4.18 -6.12 18.02
N CYS A 271 5.35 -6.35 17.42
CA CYS A 271 6.34 -7.33 17.88
C CYS A 271 7.52 -6.70 18.64
N GLY A 272 7.56 -5.38 18.75
CA GLY A 272 8.69 -4.64 19.31
C GLY A 272 9.82 -4.44 18.27
N ASP A 273 11.06 -4.50 18.73
CA ASP A 273 12.27 -4.11 18.00
C ASP A 273 12.94 -5.23 17.19
N SER A 274 12.38 -6.42 17.21
CA SER A 274 12.94 -7.61 16.55
C SER A 274 11.87 -8.32 15.72
N PRO A 275 12.16 -8.73 14.46
CA PRO A 275 11.20 -9.44 13.62
C PRO A 275 10.98 -10.86 14.17
N ILE A 276 9.74 -11.34 14.05
CA ILE A 276 9.36 -12.71 14.45
C ILE A 276 9.00 -13.46 13.17
N ILE A 277 9.79 -14.44 12.78
CA ILE A 277 9.47 -15.32 11.66
C ILE A 277 8.49 -16.39 12.15
N SER A 278 7.23 -16.26 11.74
CA SER A 278 6.17 -17.17 12.15
C SER A 278 6.31 -18.55 11.52
N SER A 279 6.13 -19.60 12.31
CA SER A 279 5.98 -20.99 11.82
C SER A 279 4.56 -21.29 11.31
N ASN A 280 3.59 -20.42 11.59
CA ASN A 280 2.17 -20.62 11.32
C ASN A 280 1.64 -19.77 10.15
N GLY A 281 2.53 -19.33 9.24
CA GLY A 281 2.13 -18.62 8.01
C GLY A 281 1.84 -17.13 8.18
N LEU A 282 2.02 -16.54 9.37
CA LEU A 282 1.91 -15.11 9.54
C LEU A 282 3.09 -14.39 8.86
N ILE A 283 2.83 -13.18 8.42
CA ILE A 283 3.79 -12.32 7.72
C ILE A 283 4.50 -11.43 8.73
N SER A 284 5.84 -11.36 8.64
CA SER A 284 6.60 -10.34 9.36
C SER A 284 6.75 -9.10 8.49
N THR A 285 6.55 -7.92 9.06
CA THR A 285 6.63 -6.65 8.33
C THR A 285 7.21 -5.56 9.24
N VAL A 286 7.73 -4.51 8.65
CA VAL A 286 8.18 -3.33 9.41
C VAL A 286 6.94 -2.52 9.81
N ALA A 287 6.85 -2.13 11.07
CA ALA A 287 5.81 -1.25 11.58
C ALA A 287 6.18 0.23 11.41
N ALA A 288 5.17 1.10 11.31
CA ALA A 288 5.38 2.54 11.26
C ALA A 288 5.99 3.06 12.57
N SER A 289 6.93 3.99 12.45
CA SER A 289 7.59 4.61 13.60
C SER A 289 7.77 6.11 13.37
N SER A 290 7.56 6.90 14.41
CA SER A 290 7.91 8.31 14.45
C SER A 290 9.39 8.56 14.82
N ASP A 291 10.11 7.53 15.29
CA ASP A 291 11.53 7.59 15.64
C ASP A 291 12.35 6.78 14.61
N CYS A 292 13.11 7.47 13.78
CA CYS A 292 13.92 6.87 12.73
C CYS A 292 15.04 5.96 13.25
N ASN A 293 15.46 6.13 14.51
CA ASN A 293 16.50 5.32 15.14
C ASN A 293 15.97 4.01 15.73
N LYS A 294 14.64 3.89 15.86
CA LYS A 294 14.00 2.66 16.34
C LYS A 294 13.58 1.78 15.18
N LYS A 295 13.91 0.49 15.29
CA LYS A 295 13.29 -0.55 14.49
C LYS A 295 11.99 -0.95 15.17
N SER A 296 10.94 -1.13 14.41
CA SER A 296 9.66 -1.63 14.91
C SER A 296 9.09 -2.62 13.91
N TYR A 297 8.58 -3.72 14.41
CA TYR A 297 8.07 -4.82 13.57
C TYR A 297 6.66 -5.21 13.99
N ALA A 298 5.93 -5.80 13.05
CA ALA A 298 4.62 -6.37 13.29
C ALA A 298 4.49 -7.75 12.66
N LEU A 299 3.70 -8.61 13.28
CA LEU A 299 3.14 -9.80 12.64
C LEU A 299 1.78 -9.46 12.04
N GLU A 300 1.54 -9.95 10.84
CA GLU A 300 0.30 -9.74 10.11
C GLU A 300 -0.36 -11.07 9.73
N GLY A 301 -1.65 -11.17 10.05
CA GLY A 301 -2.56 -12.20 9.53
C GLY A 301 -3.53 -11.54 8.57
N SER A 302 -3.60 -12.05 7.32
CA SER A 302 -4.41 -11.49 6.26
C SER A 302 -5.48 -12.47 5.83
N VAL A 303 -6.74 -12.03 5.85
CA VAL A 303 -7.89 -12.72 5.24
C VAL A 303 -8.35 -11.85 4.07
N PHE A 304 -8.09 -12.30 2.84
CA PHE A 304 -8.28 -11.47 1.65
C PHE A 304 -9.75 -11.22 1.30
N VAL A 305 -10.64 -12.09 1.76
CA VAL A 305 -12.08 -12.01 1.50
C VAL A 305 -12.80 -11.92 2.87
N GLY A 306 -13.20 -10.73 3.24
CA GLY A 306 -13.95 -10.43 4.47
C GLY A 306 -15.29 -9.81 4.14
N GLY A 307 -15.43 -8.49 4.25
CA GLY A 307 -16.65 -7.76 3.87
C GLY A 307 -17.04 -7.93 2.40
N ALA A 308 -16.10 -8.32 1.54
CA ALA A 308 -16.38 -8.66 0.14
C ALA A 308 -17.43 -9.76 -0.03
N VAL A 309 -17.52 -10.72 0.93
CA VAL A 309 -18.60 -11.73 0.92
C VAL A 309 -19.96 -11.09 1.06
N ILE A 310 -20.09 -10.14 1.98
CA ILE A 310 -21.36 -9.44 2.22
C ILE A 310 -21.75 -8.61 0.99
N GLN A 311 -20.77 -7.96 0.37
CA GLN A 311 -20.96 -7.22 -0.87
C GLN A 311 -21.42 -8.18 -2.00
N TRP A 312 -20.78 -9.31 -2.15
CA TRP A 312 -21.15 -10.33 -3.14
C TRP A 312 -22.57 -10.88 -2.92
N LEU A 313 -22.97 -11.14 -1.66
CA LEU A 313 -24.33 -11.56 -1.32
C LEU A 313 -25.37 -10.49 -1.71
N ARG A 314 -25.02 -9.20 -1.60
CA ARG A 314 -25.89 -8.08 -1.94
C ARG A 314 -25.93 -7.83 -3.45
N ASP A 315 -24.76 -7.62 -4.07
CA ASP A 315 -24.65 -7.05 -5.41
C ASP A 315 -24.76 -8.10 -6.52
N GLU A 316 -24.22 -9.31 -6.29
CA GLU A 316 -24.18 -10.37 -7.30
C GLU A 316 -25.32 -11.41 -7.10
N LEU A 317 -25.52 -11.86 -5.87
CA LEU A 317 -26.55 -12.87 -5.59
C LEU A 317 -27.93 -12.27 -5.27
N GLY A 318 -28.01 -11.01 -4.86
CA GLY A 318 -29.26 -10.34 -4.52
C GLY A 318 -30.00 -10.99 -3.33
N PHE A 319 -29.27 -11.69 -2.43
CA PHE A 319 -29.87 -12.34 -1.26
C PHE A 319 -30.22 -11.37 -0.14
N ILE A 320 -29.54 -10.23 -0.10
CA ILE A 320 -29.74 -9.13 0.84
C ILE A 320 -29.81 -7.82 0.06
N SER A 321 -30.53 -6.84 0.60
CA SER A 321 -30.64 -5.51 0.01
C SER A 321 -29.62 -4.53 0.58
N GLU A 322 -29.33 -4.65 1.87
CA GLU A 322 -28.34 -3.85 2.58
C GLU A 322 -27.37 -4.75 3.34
N SER A 323 -26.15 -4.27 3.58
CA SER A 323 -25.13 -5.06 4.31
C SER A 323 -25.58 -5.44 5.73
N THR A 324 -26.40 -4.61 6.36
CA THR A 324 -27.00 -4.84 7.68
C THR A 324 -27.97 -6.02 7.72
N ASP A 325 -28.57 -6.39 6.58
CA ASP A 325 -29.48 -7.53 6.50
C ASP A 325 -28.76 -8.84 6.83
N SER A 326 -27.46 -8.92 6.58
CA SER A 326 -26.65 -10.11 6.89
C SER A 326 -26.70 -10.47 8.38
N GLU A 327 -26.59 -9.47 9.27
CA GLU A 327 -26.70 -9.69 10.71
C GLU A 327 -28.11 -10.14 11.10
N TYR A 328 -29.13 -9.50 10.50
CA TYR A 328 -30.52 -9.85 10.79
C TYR A 328 -30.83 -11.31 10.43
N PHE A 329 -30.37 -11.79 9.26
CA PHE A 329 -30.60 -13.18 8.86
C PHE A 329 -29.73 -14.16 9.68
N ALA A 330 -28.48 -13.81 9.98
CA ALA A 330 -27.59 -14.64 10.79
C ALA A 330 -28.18 -14.90 12.22
N ARG A 331 -28.84 -13.91 12.80
CA ARG A 331 -29.51 -14.04 14.11
C ARG A 331 -30.74 -14.96 14.13
N LYS A 332 -31.24 -15.39 12.96
CA LYS A 332 -32.43 -16.25 12.84
C LYS A 332 -32.11 -17.75 12.81
N VAL A 333 -30.84 -18.11 12.73
CA VAL A 333 -30.37 -19.48 12.67
C VAL A 333 -29.39 -19.76 13.82
N ASP A 334 -29.39 -20.97 14.34
CA ASP A 334 -28.51 -21.35 15.45
C ASP A 334 -27.07 -21.65 14.97
N ASP A 335 -26.93 -22.10 13.73
CA ASP A 335 -25.64 -22.40 13.11
C ASP A 335 -25.70 -22.22 11.57
N CYS A 336 -24.58 -22.46 10.91
CA CYS A 336 -24.45 -22.35 9.44
C CYS A 336 -25.03 -23.53 8.66
N GLY A 337 -25.60 -24.55 9.31
CA GLY A 337 -26.12 -25.75 8.65
C GLY A 337 -25.09 -26.50 7.79
N GLY A 338 -23.79 -26.33 8.09
CA GLY A 338 -22.69 -26.90 7.30
C GLY A 338 -22.36 -26.15 6.01
N VAL A 339 -22.92 -24.95 5.80
CA VAL A 339 -22.61 -24.10 4.65
C VAL A 339 -21.46 -23.14 5.01
N TYR A 340 -20.41 -23.14 4.21
CA TYR A 340 -19.24 -22.26 4.35
C TYR A 340 -19.02 -21.53 3.01
N VAL A 341 -18.54 -20.28 3.10
CA VAL A 341 -18.23 -19.42 1.96
C VAL A 341 -16.74 -19.07 1.99
#